data_3a3d0f32a1628e0c9d06c93c8b69645d
#
_entry.id   3a3d0f32a1628e0c9d06c93c8b69645d
#
_cell.length_a   1.000
_cell.length_b   1.000
_cell.length_c   1.000
_cell.angle_alpha   90.00
_cell.angle_beta   90.00
_cell.angle_gamma   90.00
#
_symmetry.space_group_name_H-M   'P 1'
#
loop_
_entity.id
_entity.type
_entity.pdbx_description
1 polymer ?
#
loop_
_entity_poly.entity_id
_entity_poly.type
_entity_poly.pdbx_seq_one_letter_code
_entity_poly.pdbx_strand_id
1 'polypeptide(L)'
;MNHIYENHMLPAASGKSFFTSTSKVQIRNLVLNTVADPDMVEPHRWCADKLLYKKRFHYTIGQHGTTALPSDRISVVVRKSNNHIITAHPIL
;
A
#
# COMPACT_ATOMS: atom_id res chain seq x y z
N MET A 1 -1.17 4.37 10.89
CA MET A 1 -1.33 3.18 10.02
C MET A 1 -2.57 2.33 10.32
N ASN A 2 -3.46 2.77 11.19
CA ASN A 2 -4.66 2.00 11.55
C ASN A 2 -5.54 1.66 10.35
N HIS A 3 -5.70 2.61 9.42
CA HIS A 3 -6.48 2.38 8.20
C HIS A 3 -6.00 1.16 7.39
N ILE A 4 -4.68 0.96 7.30
CA ILE A 4 -4.10 -0.17 6.57
C ILE A 4 -4.51 -1.48 7.24
N TYR A 5 -4.40 -1.56 8.56
CA TYR A 5 -4.70 -2.78 9.32
C TYR A 5 -6.19 -3.11 9.33
N GLU A 6 -7.06 -2.11 9.33
CA GLU A 6 -8.51 -2.30 9.34
C GLU A 6 -9.07 -2.66 7.98
N ASN A 7 -8.50 -2.12 6.88
CA ASN A 7 -9.09 -2.22 5.55
C ASN A 7 -8.33 -3.12 4.58
N HIS A 8 -7.04 -3.40 4.81
CA HIS A 8 -6.17 -4.08 3.85
C HIS A 8 -5.50 -5.35 4.39
N MET A 9 -5.78 -5.74 5.63
CA MET A 9 -5.40 -7.06 6.16
C MET A 9 -6.52 -8.06 5.91
N LEU A 10 -6.16 -9.36 5.91
CA LEU A 10 -7.14 -10.42 5.81
C LEU A 10 -7.89 -10.64 7.14
N PRO A 11 -9.22 -10.91 7.12
CA PRO A 11 -10.12 -10.73 5.98
C PRO A 11 -10.41 -9.26 5.75
N ALA A 12 -10.49 -8.84 4.48
CA ALA A 12 -10.81 -7.47 4.11
C ALA A 12 -12.26 -7.33 3.66
N ALA A 13 -12.78 -6.10 3.68
CA ALA A 13 -14.10 -5.82 3.13
C ALA A 13 -14.13 -6.12 1.63
N SER A 14 -15.29 -6.56 1.14
CA SER A 14 -15.47 -6.88 -0.28
C SER A 14 -15.13 -5.69 -1.16
N GLY A 15 -14.41 -5.94 -2.25
CA GLY A 15 -14.00 -4.93 -3.22
C GLY A 15 -12.78 -4.10 -2.83
N LYS A 16 -12.19 -4.32 -1.65
CA LYS A 16 -10.95 -3.65 -1.23
C LYS A 16 -9.73 -4.53 -1.45
N SER A 17 -8.63 -3.89 -1.84
CA SER A 17 -7.33 -4.56 -1.89
C SER A 17 -6.84 -4.90 -0.49
N PHE A 18 -6.19 -6.04 -0.32
CA PHE A 18 -5.68 -6.45 0.99
C PHE A 18 -4.33 -7.16 0.87
N PHE A 19 -3.57 -7.10 1.95
CA PHE A 19 -2.29 -7.81 2.05
C PHE A 19 -2.51 -9.29 2.39
N THR A 20 -1.65 -10.14 1.82
CA THR A 20 -1.67 -11.58 2.13
C THR A 20 -1.30 -11.85 3.57
N SER A 21 -0.34 -11.08 4.11
CA SER A 21 0.09 -11.22 5.49
C SER A 21 -0.94 -10.67 6.48
N THR A 22 -1.15 -11.39 7.58
CA THR A 22 -1.90 -10.91 8.74
C THR A 22 -1.00 -10.28 9.81
N SER A 23 0.32 -10.32 9.61
CA SER A 23 1.29 -9.72 10.54
C SER A 23 1.43 -8.23 10.30
N LYS A 24 1.13 -7.41 11.32
CA LYS A 24 1.33 -5.96 11.27
C LYS A 24 2.79 -5.58 11.05
N VAL A 25 3.72 -6.35 11.60
CA VAL A 25 5.16 -6.11 11.44
C VAL A 25 5.58 -6.31 9.98
N GLN A 26 5.12 -7.37 9.32
CA GLN A 26 5.43 -7.62 7.92
C GLN A 26 4.84 -6.54 7.02
N ILE A 27 3.60 -6.14 7.23
CA ILE A 27 2.95 -5.07 6.47
C ILE A 27 3.71 -3.75 6.66
N ARG A 28 4.06 -3.42 7.89
CA ARG A 28 4.87 -2.24 8.20
C ARG A 28 6.20 -2.26 7.44
N ASN A 29 6.88 -3.40 7.40
CA ASN A 29 8.14 -3.53 6.69
C ASN A 29 7.99 -3.32 5.18
N LEU A 30 6.92 -3.85 4.57
CA LEU A 30 6.60 -3.59 3.16
C LEU A 30 6.41 -2.10 2.90
N VAL A 31 5.65 -1.42 3.75
CA VAL A 31 5.39 0.02 3.64
C VAL A 31 6.68 0.82 3.78
N LEU A 32 7.48 0.54 4.80
CA LEU A 32 8.72 1.26 5.05
C LEU A 32 9.75 1.02 3.94
N ASN A 33 9.87 -0.20 3.42
CA ASN A 33 10.74 -0.50 2.29
C ASN A 33 10.31 0.26 1.03
N THR A 34 9.02 0.39 0.81
CA THR A 34 8.48 1.14 -0.33
C THR A 34 8.84 2.62 -0.25
N VAL A 35 8.70 3.22 0.91
CA VAL A 35 9.02 4.64 1.11
C VAL A 35 10.52 4.90 1.05
N ALA A 36 11.33 3.97 1.58
CA ALA A 36 12.79 4.11 1.59
C ALA A 36 13.43 3.91 0.21
N ASP A 37 12.87 3.03 -0.61
CA ASP A 37 13.41 2.67 -1.93
C ASP A 37 12.29 2.42 -2.93
N PRO A 38 11.54 3.45 -3.32
CA PRO A 38 10.43 3.29 -4.26
C PRO A 38 10.95 3.09 -5.69
N ASP A 39 10.22 2.33 -6.50
CA ASP A 39 10.45 2.23 -7.94
C ASP A 39 9.91 3.46 -8.66
N MET A 40 8.86 4.06 -8.12
CA MET A 40 8.21 5.23 -8.70
C MET A 40 7.61 6.10 -7.60
N VAL A 41 7.68 7.42 -7.78
CA VAL A 41 6.99 8.41 -6.94
C VAL A 41 6.20 9.31 -7.87
N GLU A 42 4.88 9.37 -7.64
CA GLU A 42 3.96 10.18 -8.45
C GLU A 42 3.19 11.16 -7.58
N PRO A 43 2.80 12.35 -8.12
CA PRO A 43 1.86 13.21 -7.41
C PRO A 43 0.50 12.53 -7.30
N HIS A 44 -0.18 12.77 -6.19
CA HIS A 44 -1.54 12.29 -6.02
C HIS A 44 -2.48 13.00 -7.00
N ARG A 45 -3.40 12.25 -7.60
CA ARG A 45 -4.29 12.76 -8.65
C ARG A 45 -5.20 13.89 -8.19
N TRP A 46 -5.67 13.81 -6.95
CA TRP A 46 -6.69 14.72 -6.42
C TRP A 46 -6.17 15.65 -5.31
N CYS A 47 -4.98 15.42 -4.79
CA CYS A 47 -4.48 16.15 -3.64
C CYS A 47 -3.02 16.52 -3.84
N ALA A 48 -2.75 17.83 -3.98
CA ALA A 48 -1.39 18.34 -4.22
C ALA A 48 -0.43 18.10 -3.05
N ASP A 49 -0.94 17.90 -1.83
CA ASP A 49 -0.13 17.64 -0.63
C ASP A 49 0.17 16.15 -0.41
N LYS A 50 -0.14 15.29 -1.38
CA LYS A 50 0.10 13.85 -1.27
C LYS A 50 0.96 13.34 -2.41
N LEU A 51 1.81 12.34 -2.09
CA LEU A 51 2.60 11.59 -3.07
C LEU A 51 2.24 10.11 -2.99
N LEU A 52 2.28 9.45 -4.14
CA LEU A 52 2.14 8.01 -4.27
C LEU A 52 3.51 7.39 -4.45
N TYR A 53 3.93 6.58 -3.50
CA TYR A 53 5.16 5.80 -3.57
C TYR A 53 4.77 4.38 -3.98
N LYS A 54 5.32 3.90 -5.09
CA LYS A 54 5.01 2.58 -5.63
C LYS A 54 6.25 1.72 -5.70
N LYS A 55 6.10 0.44 -5.37
CA LYS A 55 7.20 -0.53 -5.44
C LYS A 55 6.68 -1.89 -5.85
N ARG A 56 7.45 -2.57 -6.70
CA ARG A 56 7.24 -3.98 -7.05
C ARG A 56 8.16 -4.87 -6.23
N PHE A 57 7.59 -5.91 -5.65
CA PHE A 57 8.35 -6.94 -4.94
C PHE A 57 8.50 -8.19 -5.83
N HIS A 58 9.39 -9.09 -5.44
CA HIS A 58 9.64 -10.34 -6.18
C HIS A 58 8.71 -11.48 -5.75
N TYR A 59 7.67 -11.16 -4.98
CA TYR A 59 6.72 -12.14 -4.46
C TYR A 59 5.34 -11.47 -4.30
N THR A 60 4.30 -12.29 -4.22
CA THR A 60 2.94 -11.80 -3.99
C THR A 60 2.82 -11.23 -2.59
N ILE A 61 2.37 -9.98 -2.48
CA ILE A 61 2.20 -9.29 -1.21
C ILE A 61 0.72 -9.15 -0.83
N GLY A 62 -0.18 -9.34 -1.76
CA GLY A 62 -1.60 -9.17 -1.50
C GLY A 62 -2.47 -9.48 -2.71
N GLN A 63 -3.66 -8.93 -2.71
CA GLN A 63 -4.67 -9.15 -3.73
C GLN A 63 -5.35 -7.83 -4.09
N HIS A 64 -5.51 -7.57 -5.38
CA HIS A 64 -6.25 -6.41 -5.85
C HIS A 64 -7.75 -6.59 -5.61
N GLY A 65 -8.40 -5.59 -5.00
CA GLY A 65 -9.77 -5.74 -4.50
C GLY A 65 -10.82 -6.00 -5.56
N THR A 66 -10.78 -5.29 -6.68
CA THR A 66 -11.80 -5.39 -7.72
C THR A 66 -11.64 -6.64 -8.57
N THR A 67 -10.43 -7.01 -8.93
CA THR A 67 -10.14 -8.12 -9.85
C THR A 67 -9.86 -9.43 -9.14
N ALA A 68 -9.60 -9.41 -7.83
CA ALA A 68 -9.18 -10.55 -7.03
C ALA A 68 -7.88 -11.22 -7.52
N LEU A 69 -7.09 -10.51 -8.34
CA LEU A 69 -5.82 -11.02 -8.85
C LEU A 69 -4.69 -10.82 -7.83
N PRO A 70 -3.73 -11.79 -7.75
CA PRO A 70 -2.56 -11.61 -6.91
C PRO A 70 -1.79 -10.35 -7.28
N SER A 71 -1.26 -9.64 -6.29
CA SER A 71 -0.47 -8.43 -6.48
C SER A 71 0.91 -8.57 -5.88
N ASP A 72 1.93 -8.17 -6.65
CA ASP A 72 3.31 -8.03 -6.19
C ASP A 72 3.72 -6.56 -6.05
N ARG A 73 2.78 -5.63 -6.20
CA ARG A 73 3.01 -4.18 -6.15
C ARG A 73 2.24 -3.54 -5.02
N ILE A 74 2.83 -2.49 -4.45
CA ILE A 74 2.22 -1.70 -3.40
C ILE A 74 2.17 -0.22 -3.79
N SER A 75 1.11 0.48 -3.37
CA SER A 75 1.04 1.93 -3.40
C SER A 75 0.95 2.45 -1.97
N VAL A 76 1.82 3.38 -1.62
CA VAL A 76 1.84 4.04 -0.31
C VAL A 76 1.57 5.52 -0.52
N VAL A 77 0.55 6.05 0.15
CA VAL A 77 0.20 7.46 0.10
C VAL A 77 0.87 8.17 1.26
N VAL A 78 1.68 9.19 0.94
CA VAL A 78 2.44 9.97 1.91
C VAL A 78 2.06 11.44 1.79
N ARG A 79 1.84 12.11 2.93
CA ARG A 79 1.62 13.56 2.95
C ARG A 79 2.94 14.28 2.79
N LYS A 80 3.02 15.18 1.80
CA LYS A 80 4.24 15.92 1.47
C LYS A 80 4.74 16.82 2.62
N SER A 81 3.82 17.50 3.29
CA SER A 81 4.16 18.53 4.29
C SER A 81 4.88 17.97 5.51
N ASN A 82 4.62 16.71 5.90
CA ASN A 82 5.19 16.12 7.12
C ASN A 82 5.68 14.69 6.94
N ASN A 83 5.71 14.17 5.71
CA ASN A 83 6.09 12.79 5.39
C ASN A 83 5.26 11.74 6.14
N HIS A 84 4.03 12.08 6.53
CA HIS A 84 3.17 11.16 7.25
C HIS A 84 2.56 10.13 6.29
N ILE A 85 2.67 8.86 6.63
CA ILE A 85 2.04 7.77 5.86
C ILE A 85 0.55 7.76 6.16
N ILE A 86 -0.27 7.97 5.12
CA ILE A 86 -1.71 8.04 5.24
C ILE A 86 -2.34 6.67 5.08
N THR A 87 -1.97 5.96 4.01
CA THR A 87 -2.49 4.63 3.72
C THR A 87 -1.56 3.89 2.77
N ALA A 88 -1.74 2.57 2.68
CA ALA A 88 -1.05 1.73 1.72
C ALA A 88 -1.95 0.55 1.33
N HIS A 89 -1.85 0.10 0.08
CA HIS A 89 -2.61 -1.05 -0.40
C HIS A 89 -1.93 -1.71 -1.59
N PRO A 90 -2.18 -3.01 -1.81
CA PRO A 90 -1.72 -3.68 -3.03
C PRO A 90 -2.38 -3.09 -4.29
N ILE A 91 -1.62 -3.05 -5.39
CA ILE A 91 -2.08 -2.58 -6.71
C ILE A 91 -1.69 -3.58 -7.79
N LEU A 92 -2.24 -3.41 -8.97
CA LEU A 92 -1.84 -4.17 -10.15
C LEU A 92 -0.78 -3.46 -10.97
#